data_8157fd8d701bdf92979559314073c93b
#
_entry.id   8157fd8d701bdf92979559314073c93b
#
_cell.length_a   1.000
_cell.length_b   1.000
_cell.length_c   1.000
_cell.angle_alpha   90.00
_cell.angle_beta   90.00
_cell.angle_gamma   90.00
#
_symmetry.space_group_name_H-M   'P 1'
#
loop_
_entity.id
_entity.type
_entity.pdbx_description
1 polymer ?
#
loop_
_entity_poly.entity_id
_entity_poly.type
_entity_poly.pdbx_seq_one_letter_code
_entity_poly.pdbx_strand_id
1 'polypeptide(L)'
;NKNLLLALSLGVVLSGCASMMPERTTAVKRATETKEYEVSTKELITASIGTFQDLGYTIDVLNAEFGLITASKKQGTTATRTNLEEDPFEAFWRSLTGIENKDDVIIAPLTLSATITVKEISADPILSSLRVNFEGGDRKFSDLFFKSFFAALDKSLFLDQVIE
;
A
#
# COMPACT_ATOMS: atom_id res chain seq x y z
N ASN A 1 1.35 10.28 -59.83
CA ASN A 1 1.48 11.13 -58.62
C ASN A 1 0.28 11.07 -57.65
N LYS A 2 -0.94 10.68 -58.10
CA LYS A 2 -2.12 10.54 -57.20
C LYS A 2 -1.97 9.35 -56.23
N ASN A 3 -1.30 8.29 -56.60
CA ASN A 3 -1.08 7.11 -55.76
C ASN A 3 -0.05 7.35 -54.65
N LEU A 4 0.89 8.28 -54.87
CA LEU A 4 1.88 8.67 -53.86
C LEU A 4 1.26 9.50 -52.72
N LEU A 5 0.31 10.38 -53.06
CA LEU A 5 -0.44 11.17 -52.09
C LEU A 5 -1.38 10.31 -51.26
N LEU A 6 -1.98 9.27 -51.84
CA LEU A 6 -2.85 8.34 -51.11
C LEU A 6 -2.07 7.46 -50.13
N ALA A 7 -0.87 7.06 -50.47
CA ALA A 7 0.02 6.31 -49.58
C ALA A 7 0.51 7.16 -48.39
N LEU A 8 0.75 8.46 -48.61
CA LEU A 8 1.19 9.37 -47.56
C LEU A 8 0.06 9.70 -46.56
N SER A 9 -1.20 9.76 -47.01
CA SER A 9 -2.36 10.02 -46.15
C SER A 9 -2.72 8.83 -45.24
N LEU A 10 -2.45 7.60 -45.68
CA LEU A 10 -2.74 6.39 -44.92
C LEU A 10 -1.71 6.15 -43.79
N GLY A 11 -0.47 6.64 -43.95
CA GLY A 11 0.60 6.50 -42.93
C GLY A 11 0.43 7.35 -41.68
N VAL A 12 -0.32 8.46 -41.76
CA VAL A 12 -0.51 9.41 -40.66
C VAL A 12 -1.59 8.95 -39.68
N VAL A 13 -2.50 8.07 -40.09
CA VAL A 13 -3.62 7.62 -39.23
C VAL A 13 -3.23 6.52 -38.27
N LEU A 14 -2.08 5.84 -38.48
CA LEU A 14 -1.62 4.69 -37.67
C LEU A 14 -0.71 5.03 -36.51
N SER A 15 -0.28 6.28 -36.34
CA SER A 15 0.63 6.69 -35.27
C SER A 15 -0.06 7.18 -33.98
N GLY A 16 -1.37 7.02 -33.84
CA GLY A 16 -2.19 7.56 -32.76
C GLY A 16 -2.49 6.64 -31.58
N CYS A 17 -1.94 5.42 -31.51
CA CYS A 17 -2.07 4.56 -30.34
C CYS A 17 -0.86 4.69 -29.43
N ALA A 18 -0.57 5.89 -28.93
CA ALA A 18 0.16 6.02 -27.68
C ALA A 18 -0.71 5.39 -26.61
N SER A 19 -0.26 4.29 -26.02
CA SER A 19 -0.91 3.58 -24.94
C SER A 19 -1.02 4.53 -23.73
N MET A 20 -2.09 5.30 -23.65
CA MET A 20 -2.55 5.87 -22.39
C MET A 20 -2.94 4.67 -21.53
N MET A 21 -2.04 4.22 -20.65
CA MET A 21 -2.44 3.36 -19.55
C MET A 21 -3.53 4.14 -18.80
N PRO A 22 -4.76 3.62 -18.72
CA PRO A 22 -5.83 4.34 -18.03
C PRO A 22 -5.38 4.55 -16.59
N GLU A 23 -5.29 5.79 -16.18
CA GLU A 23 -5.07 6.13 -14.78
C GLU A 23 -6.17 5.45 -13.98
N ARG A 24 -5.78 4.64 -12.98
CA ARG A 24 -6.75 3.87 -12.19
C ARG A 24 -7.77 4.82 -11.62
N THR A 25 -9.04 4.54 -11.87
CA THR A 25 -10.13 5.34 -11.32
C THR A 25 -10.05 5.33 -9.79
N THR A 26 -10.47 6.42 -9.16
CA THR A 26 -10.50 6.55 -7.69
C THR A 26 -11.26 5.40 -7.02
N ALA A 27 -12.28 4.85 -7.69
CA ALA A 27 -13.04 3.69 -7.22
C ALA A 27 -12.19 2.41 -7.14
N VAL A 28 -11.40 2.12 -8.17
CA VAL A 28 -10.50 0.96 -8.20
C VAL A 28 -9.41 1.08 -7.13
N LYS A 29 -8.85 2.28 -6.97
CA LYS A 29 -7.87 2.55 -5.91
C LYS A 29 -8.48 2.29 -4.54
N ARG A 30 -9.67 2.82 -4.24
CA ARG A 30 -10.36 2.60 -2.97
C ARG A 30 -10.67 1.14 -2.70
N ALA A 31 -11.06 0.36 -3.73
CA ALA A 31 -11.31 -1.07 -3.58
C ALA A 31 -10.05 -1.85 -3.16
N THR A 32 -8.87 -1.45 -3.66
CA THR A 32 -7.59 -2.07 -3.25
C THR A 32 -7.18 -1.67 -1.83
N GLU A 33 -7.53 -0.47 -1.41
CA GLU A 33 -7.19 0.10 -0.10
C GLU A 33 -8.14 -0.32 1.03
N THR A 34 -9.25 -1.00 0.72
CA THR A 34 -10.32 -1.29 1.69
C THR A 34 -10.57 -2.78 1.79
N LYS A 35 -10.75 -3.28 3.02
CA LYS A 35 -11.17 -4.66 3.31
C LYS A 35 -12.15 -4.68 4.47
N GLU A 36 -13.10 -5.61 4.40
CA GLU A 36 -14.13 -5.84 5.42
C GLU A 36 -13.76 -7.04 6.29
N TYR A 37 -14.14 -6.97 7.57
CA TYR A 37 -13.81 -7.95 8.59
C TYR A 37 -15.01 -8.21 9.50
N GLU A 38 -15.24 -9.46 9.84
CA GLU A 38 -16.29 -9.90 10.78
C GLU A 38 -15.81 -9.78 12.24
N VAL A 39 -15.29 -8.61 12.59
CA VAL A 39 -14.81 -8.29 13.94
C VAL A 39 -15.26 -6.88 14.34
N SER A 40 -15.20 -6.58 15.63
CA SER A 40 -15.53 -5.24 16.12
C SER A 40 -14.49 -4.20 15.69
N THR A 41 -14.90 -2.93 15.63
CA THR A 41 -13.99 -1.81 15.34
C THR A 41 -12.83 -1.76 16.33
N LYS A 42 -13.07 -2.09 17.60
CA LYS A 42 -12.04 -2.09 18.65
C LYS A 42 -10.97 -3.16 18.39
N GLU A 43 -11.36 -4.38 18.06
CA GLU A 43 -10.43 -5.47 17.73
C GLU A 43 -9.62 -5.11 16.48
N LEU A 44 -10.29 -4.57 15.45
CA LEU A 44 -9.64 -4.19 14.21
C LEU A 44 -8.63 -3.05 14.41
N ILE A 45 -8.93 -2.08 15.29
CA ILE A 45 -7.98 -1.02 15.69
C ILE A 45 -6.79 -1.63 16.43
N THR A 46 -7.02 -2.54 17.38
CA THR A 46 -5.95 -3.16 18.17
C THR A 46 -5.01 -3.96 17.27
N ALA A 47 -5.55 -4.82 16.41
CA ALA A 47 -4.78 -5.59 15.45
C ALA A 47 -4.00 -4.69 14.46
N SER A 48 -4.60 -3.56 14.05
CA SER A 48 -3.93 -2.59 13.18
C SER A 48 -2.72 -1.94 13.82
N ILE A 49 -2.81 -1.61 15.12
CA ILE A 49 -1.68 -1.06 15.88
C ILE A 49 -0.56 -2.09 15.94
N GLY A 50 -0.86 -3.35 16.31
CA GLY A 50 0.12 -4.43 16.32
C GLY A 50 0.78 -4.63 14.96
N THR A 51 -0.03 -4.69 13.90
CA THR A 51 0.46 -4.82 12.52
C THR A 51 1.43 -3.69 12.15
N PHE A 52 1.11 -2.43 12.46
CA PHE A 52 2.02 -1.32 12.19
C PHE A 52 3.33 -1.42 12.96
N GLN A 53 3.27 -1.81 14.23
CA GLN A 53 4.46 -1.99 15.07
C GLN A 53 5.34 -3.13 14.54
N ASP A 54 4.76 -4.25 14.12
CA ASP A 54 5.47 -5.38 13.52
C ASP A 54 6.13 -5.00 12.18
N LEU A 55 5.50 -4.10 11.42
CA LEU A 55 6.03 -3.55 10.19
C LEU A 55 7.03 -2.40 10.41
N GLY A 56 7.37 -2.09 11.66
CA GLY A 56 8.34 -1.06 12.03
C GLY A 56 7.84 0.38 11.91
N TYR A 57 6.53 0.59 11.92
CA TYR A 57 5.95 1.93 11.99
C TYR A 57 5.83 2.40 13.45
N THR A 58 5.95 3.70 13.64
CA THR A 58 5.60 4.39 14.90
C THR A 58 4.19 4.95 14.76
N ILE A 59 3.34 4.74 15.76
CA ILE A 59 2.00 5.34 15.79
C ILE A 59 2.14 6.81 16.18
N ASP A 60 1.71 7.70 15.30
CA ASP A 60 1.77 9.15 15.51
C ASP A 60 0.48 9.68 16.16
N VAL A 61 -0.67 9.20 15.67
CA VAL A 61 -2.00 9.58 16.20
C VAL A 61 -2.88 8.34 16.28
N LEU A 62 -3.57 8.21 17.40
CA LEU A 62 -4.64 7.22 17.61
C LEU A 62 -5.88 7.94 18.10
N ASN A 63 -6.94 7.88 17.31
CA ASN A 63 -8.27 8.35 17.71
C ASN A 63 -9.27 7.19 17.55
N ALA A 64 -9.48 6.45 18.63
CA ALA A 64 -10.34 5.27 18.64
C ALA A 64 -11.82 5.62 18.44
N GLU A 65 -12.26 6.82 18.82
CA GLU A 65 -13.65 7.28 18.67
C GLU A 65 -14.01 7.44 17.17
N PHE A 66 -13.08 7.98 16.39
CA PHE A 66 -13.26 8.14 14.94
C PHE A 66 -12.67 6.98 14.12
N GLY A 67 -12.11 5.96 14.78
CA GLY A 67 -11.47 4.84 14.10
C GLY A 67 -10.26 5.26 13.27
N LEU A 68 -9.53 6.32 13.68
CA LEU A 68 -8.42 6.90 12.92
C LEU A 68 -7.07 6.53 13.56
N ILE A 69 -6.18 5.98 12.75
CA ILE A 69 -4.78 5.72 13.11
C ILE A 69 -3.90 6.36 12.06
N THR A 70 -2.90 7.15 12.50
CA THR A 70 -1.80 7.57 11.62
C THR A 70 -0.50 7.03 12.16
N ALA A 71 0.35 6.57 11.26
CA ALA A 71 1.64 5.99 11.60
C ALA A 71 2.69 6.42 10.59
N SER A 72 3.94 6.52 11.04
CA SER A 72 5.05 6.87 10.18
C SER A 72 6.24 5.94 10.39
N LYS A 73 7.03 5.78 9.32
CA LYS A 73 8.27 5.01 9.32
C LYS A 73 9.35 5.80 8.60
N LYS A 74 10.49 6.01 9.26
CA LYS A 74 11.66 6.61 8.64
C LYS A 74 12.43 5.54 7.89
N GLN A 75 12.49 5.63 6.57
CA GLN A 75 13.42 4.85 5.77
C GLN A 75 14.72 5.63 5.64
N GLY A 76 15.79 5.16 6.30
CA GLY A 76 17.12 5.67 6.08
C GLY A 76 17.62 5.25 4.71
N THR A 77 17.90 6.20 3.82
CA THR A 77 18.70 5.93 2.63
C THR A 77 20.15 6.10 3.01
N THR A 78 20.83 5.03 3.33
CA THR A 78 22.29 5.03 3.33
C THR A 78 22.76 4.24 2.13
N ALA A 79 23.19 4.93 1.09
CA ALA A 79 24.04 4.38 0.05
C ALA A 79 25.42 4.10 0.67
N THR A 80 25.52 3.08 1.49
CA THR A 80 26.81 2.53 1.90
C THR A 80 26.64 1.02 1.87
N ARG A 81 27.39 0.38 0.98
CA ARG A 81 27.62 -1.08 0.98
C ARG A 81 28.34 -1.48 2.26
N THR A 82 27.64 -1.54 3.36
CA THR A 82 28.11 -2.18 4.59
C THR A 82 26.93 -2.87 5.21
N ASN A 83 27.06 -4.16 5.43
CA ASN A 83 26.19 -5.11 6.12
C ASN A 83 25.26 -4.44 7.15
N LEU A 84 24.24 -3.76 6.69
CA LEU A 84 23.18 -3.25 7.54
C LEU A 84 22.18 -4.38 7.71
N GLU A 85 21.79 -4.64 8.95
CA GLU A 85 20.65 -5.49 9.25
C GLU A 85 19.49 -5.06 8.36
N GLU A 86 19.03 -5.96 7.51
CA GLU A 86 17.92 -5.68 6.61
C GLU A 86 16.70 -5.35 7.47
N ASP A 87 16.05 -4.23 7.18
CA ASP A 87 14.78 -3.88 7.80
C ASP A 87 13.82 -5.07 7.60
N PRO A 88 13.25 -5.65 8.68
CA PRO A 88 12.36 -6.82 8.58
C PRO A 88 11.23 -6.64 7.57
N PHE A 89 10.75 -5.39 7.38
CA PHE A 89 9.74 -5.07 6.39
C PHE A 89 10.27 -5.15 4.96
N GLU A 90 11.46 -4.64 4.70
CA GLU A 90 12.08 -4.72 3.38
C GLU A 90 12.44 -6.17 3.02
N ALA A 91 12.94 -6.94 3.99
CA ALA A 91 13.23 -8.37 3.81
C ALA A 91 11.95 -9.16 3.54
N PHE A 92 10.89 -8.92 4.29
CA PHE A 92 9.57 -9.51 4.06
C PHE A 92 9.02 -9.14 2.68
N TRP A 93 9.11 -7.87 2.31
CA TRP A 93 8.65 -7.36 1.04
C TRP A 93 9.42 -7.97 -0.15
N ARG A 94 10.73 -8.03 -0.06
CA ARG A 94 11.61 -8.65 -1.07
C ARG A 94 11.30 -10.14 -1.23
N SER A 95 11.11 -10.84 -0.13
CA SER A 95 10.73 -12.26 -0.13
C SER A 95 9.40 -12.53 -0.84
N LEU A 96 8.44 -11.60 -0.75
CA LEU A 96 7.12 -11.73 -1.35
C LEU A 96 7.07 -11.33 -2.83
N THR A 97 7.86 -10.33 -3.22
CA THR A 97 7.74 -9.73 -4.56
C THR A 97 8.82 -10.19 -5.53
N GLY A 98 9.93 -10.74 -5.04
CA GLY A 98 11.08 -11.10 -5.87
C GLY A 98 11.71 -9.91 -6.62
N ILE A 99 11.37 -8.67 -6.25
CA ILE A 99 11.88 -7.45 -6.89
C ILE A 99 13.20 -7.08 -6.23
N GLU A 100 14.30 -7.37 -6.90
CA GLU A 100 15.59 -6.79 -6.57
C GLU A 100 15.59 -5.31 -6.98
N ASN A 101 15.70 -4.41 -6.00
CA ASN A 101 15.94 -3.00 -6.29
C ASN A 101 17.36 -2.86 -6.85
N LYS A 102 17.46 -2.64 -8.16
CA LYS A 102 18.69 -2.15 -8.77
C LYS A 102 18.90 -0.69 -8.37
N ASP A 103 20.02 -0.46 -7.76
CA ASP A 103 20.71 0.79 -7.46
C ASP A 103 20.12 2.07 -8.10
N ASP A 104 19.24 2.76 -7.37
CA ASP A 104 19.00 4.18 -7.58
C ASP A 104 19.33 4.91 -6.27
N VAL A 105 20.45 5.60 -6.29
CA VAL A 105 20.98 6.41 -5.19
C VAL A 105 20.12 7.67 -5.05
N ILE A 106 19.12 7.66 -4.20
CA ILE A 106 18.42 8.88 -3.79
C ILE A 106 18.78 9.18 -2.35
N ILE A 107 19.56 10.24 -2.16
CA ILE A 107 20.02 10.74 -0.86
C ILE A 107 18.96 11.68 -0.28
N ALA A 108 17.89 11.14 0.26
CA ALA A 108 16.97 11.90 1.11
C ALA A 108 16.33 10.94 2.14
N PRO A 109 16.19 11.34 3.40
CA PRO A 109 15.43 10.55 4.37
C PRO A 109 13.98 10.49 3.91
N LEU A 110 13.55 9.31 3.48
CA LEU A 110 12.18 9.10 3.05
C LEU A 110 11.35 8.71 4.26
N THR A 111 10.36 9.51 4.59
CA THR A 111 9.35 9.13 5.59
C THR A 111 8.17 8.50 4.86
N LEU A 112 7.83 7.28 5.21
CA LEU A 112 6.58 6.65 4.80
C LEU A 112 5.53 6.97 5.85
N SER A 113 4.37 7.44 5.41
CA SER A 113 3.21 7.68 6.26
C SER A 113 2.10 6.72 5.89
N ALA A 114 1.36 6.28 6.88
CA ALA A 114 0.19 5.44 6.70
C ALA A 114 -0.98 6.03 7.48
N THR A 115 -2.16 5.99 6.89
CA THR A 115 -3.40 6.39 7.56
C THR A 115 -4.40 5.25 7.45
N ILE A 116 -4.91 4.78 8.57
CA ILE A 116 -6.01 3.82 8.64
C ILE A 116 -7.27 4.53 9.10
N THR A 117 -8.39 4.16 8.47
CA THR A 117 -9.73 4.50 8.93
C THR A 117 -10.52 3.22 9.12
N VAL A 118 -11.02 2.98 10.33
CA VAL A 118 -11.90 1.86 10.67
C VAL A 118 -13.31 2.38 10.87
N LYS A 119 -14.31 1.69 10.31
CA LYS A 119 -15.72 2.02 10.45
C LYS A 119 -16.54 0.77 10.70
N GLU A 120 -17.50 0.84 11.59
CA GLU A 120 -18.56 -0.16 11.71
C GLU A 120 -19.50 -0.05 10.50
N ILE A 121 -19.77 -1.19 9.87
CA ILE A 121 -20.76 -1.33 8.79
C ILE A 121 -22.07 -1.86 9.35
N SER A 122 -22.00 -2.87 10.22
CA SER A 122 -23.14 -3.53 10.86
C SER A 122 -22.78 -4.00 12.26
N ALA A 123 -23.77 -3.91 13.17
CA ALA A 123 -23.65 -4.43 14.52
C ALA A 123 -24.19 -5.87 14.66
N ASP A 124 -25.08 -6.31 13.76
CA ASP A 124 -25.63 -7.66 13.72
C ASP A 124 -25.89 -8.11 12.28
N PRO A 125 -25.10 -9.03 11.71
CA PRO A 125 -23.81 -9.52 12.27
C PRO A 125 -22.76 -8.41 12.39
N ILE A 126 -21.81 -8.58 13.31
CA ILE A 126 -20.70 -7.63 13.47
C ILE A 126 -19.87 -7.60 12.20
N LEU A 127 -19.75 -6.42 11.61
CA LEU A 127 -18.95 -6.20 10.39
C LEU A 127 -18.31 -4.81 10.45
N SER A 128 -17.01 -4.76 10.27
CA SER A 128 -16.23 -3.53 10.22
C SER A 128 -15.44 -3.43 8.93
N SER A 129 -15.25 -2.21 8.44
CA SER A 129 -14.43 -1.90 7.27
C SER A 129 -13.16 -1.19 7.70
N LEU A 130 -12.04 -1.62 7.17
CA LEU A 130 -10.76 -0.94 7.30
C LEU A 130 -10.31 -0.44 5.94
N ARG A 131 -9.96 0.83 5.89
CA ARG A 131 -9.28 1.43 4.75
C ARG A 131 -7.91 1.92 5.17
N VAL A 132 -6.88 1.55 4.41
CA VAL A 132 -5.51 2.02 4.61
C VAL A 132 -5.06 2.86 3.41
N ASN A 133 -4.39 3.97 3.68
CA ASN A 133 -3.70 4.78 2.67
C ASN A 133 -2.23 4.91 3.07
N PHE A 134 -1.33 4.72 2.10
CA PHE A 134 0.11 4.90 2.27
C PHE A 134 0.60 6.06 1.42
N GLU A 135 1.47 6.88 1.99
CA GLU A 135 2.09 8.03 1.36
C GLU A 135 3.58 8.04 1.67
N GLY A 136 4.41 8.40 0.69
CA GLY A 136 5.85 8.51 0.93
C GLY A 136 6.63 8.83 -0.34
N GLY A 137 7.14 10.05 -0.44
CA GLY A 137 7.85 10.55 -1.61
C GLY A 137 7.05 10.40 -2.90
N ASP A 138 7.73 10.14 -4.01
CA ASP A 138 7.10 9.94 -5.32
C ASP A 138 6.67 8.48 -5.56
N ARG A 139 6.65 7.65 -4.52
CA ARG A 139 6.32 6.22 -4.66
C ARG A 139 4.83 6.01 -4.86
N LYS A 140 4.50 5.26 -5.91
CA LYS A 140 3.17 4.66 -6.07
C LYS A 140 3.20 3.28 -5.45
N PHE A 141 2.41 3.07 -4.40
CA PHE A 141 2.28 1.76 -3.78
C PHE A 141 1.51 0.82 -4.71
N SER A 142 2.06 -0.38 -4.92
CA SER A 142 1.45 -1.40 -5.77
C SER A 142 0.31 -2.12 -5.05
N ASP A 143 -0.57 -2.77 -5.83
CA ASP A 143 -1.63 -3.62 -5.25
C ASP A 143 -1.05 -4.75 -4.40
N LEU A 144 0.13 -5.23 -4.76
CA LEU A 144 0.82 -6.28 -4.02
C LEU A 144 1.23 -5.78 -2.62
N PHE A 145 1.61 -4.50 -2.51
CA PHE A 145 1.91 -3.87 -1.22
C PHE A 145 0.69 -3.85 -0.29
N PHE A 146 -0.47 -3.44 -0.80
CA PHE A 146 -1.71 -3.46 -0.02
C PHE A 146 -2.12 -4.89 0.37
N LYS A 147 -1.99 -5.86 -0.54
CA LYS A 147 -2.26 -7.27 -0.24
C LYS A 147 -1.35 -7.80 0.88
N SER A 148 -0.09 -7.42 0.91
CA SER A 148 0.84 -7.84 1.96
C SER A 148 0.51 -7.21 3.30
N PHE A 149 0.13 -5.93 3.32
CA PHE A 149 -0.35 -5.28 4.53
C PHE A 149 -1.59 -5.99 5.09
N PHE A 150 -2.58 -6.28 4.23
CA PHE A 150 -3.80 -6.99 4.66
C PHE A 150 -3.50 -8.42 5.11
N ALA A 151 -2.54 -9.12 4.51
CA ALA A 151 -2.12 -10.44 4.96
C ALA A 151 -1.45 -10.41 6.36
N ALA A 152 -0.67 -9.36 6.65
CA ALA A 152 -0.11 -9.16 7.97
C ALA A 152 -1.19 -8.85 9.01
N LEU A 153 -2.18 -8.02 8.65
CA LEU A 153 -3.32 -7.72 9.51
C LEU A 153 -4.20 -8.96 9.77
N ASP A 154 -4.47 -9.78 8.74
CA ASP A 154 -5.20 -11.05 8.90
C ASP A 154 -4.48 -11.97 9.88
N LYS A 155 -3.14 -12.06 9.79
CA LYS A 155 -2.33 -12.83 10.72
C LYS A 155 -2.42 -12.30 12.14
N SER A 156 -2.38 -10.97 12.34
CA SER A 156 -2.51 -10.34 13.65
C SER A 156 -3.87 -10.66 14.28
N LEU A 157 -4.96 -10.47 13.52
CA LEU A 157 -6.31 -10.81 13.96
C LEU A 157 -6.47 -12.29 14.35
N PHE A 158 -5.87 -13.19 13.55
CA PHE A 158 -5.91 -14.63 13.86
C PHE A 158 -5.16 -14.96 15.16
N LEU A 159 -4.00 -14.34 15.40
CA LEU A 159 -3.24 -14.57 16.61
C LEU A 159 -3.95 -14.05 17.86
N ASP A 160 -4.61 -12.91 17.78
CA ASP A 160 -5.39 -12.34 18.87
C ASP A 160 -6.57 -13.26 19.27
N GLN A 161 -7.24 -13.89 18.29
CA GLN A 161 -8.34 -14.84 18.52
C GLN A 161 -7.89 -16.16 19.15
N VAL A 162 -6.64 -16.58 19.00
CA VAL A 162 -6.12 -17.85 19.52
C VAL A 162 -5.65 -17.71 20.97
N ILE A 163 -5.40 -16.49 21.44
CA ILE A 163 -4.84 -16.20 22.77
C ILE A 163 -5.96 -15.95 23.83
N GLU A 164 -7.18 -15.67 23.40
CA GLU A 164 -8.37 -15.59 24.27
C GLU A 164 -8.94 -16.99 24.57
#